data_a7520132db277665222931ede60740df
#
_entry.id   a7520132db277665222931ede60740df
#
_cell.length_a   1.000
_cell.length_b   1.000
_cell.length_c   1.000
_cell.angle_alpha   90.00
_cell.angle_beta   90.00
_cell.angle_gamma   90.00
#
_symmetry.space_group_name_H-M   'P 1'
#
loop_
_entity.id
_entity.type
_entity.pdbx_description
1 polymer ?
#
loop_
_entity_poly.entity_id
_entity_poly.type
_entity_poly.pdbx_seq_one_letter_code
_entity_poly.pdbx_strand_id
1 'polypeptide(L)'
;LFRVEGSAKDVTEAYMEAIYAERQRVEPVASRRGGRAADAKGEVAADEIFPQDARRDLLIHSRIRNDIQAMSFEPDARGFGTGQVRVESVTIRDQKQQPLAWLVGGEELTLEIRFRTYAQASQLIVGFMLKDRLGQILFGENTYLACLDAVPVFEAGAHGAASFSFRMPYLPSGDYSISVGIAEGTQEHHVQHHWV
;
A
#
# COMPACT_ATOMS: atom_id res chain seq x y z
N LEU A 1 -27.32 -9.25 11.96
CA LEU A 1 -26.25 -9.75 12.83
C LEU A 1 -25.12 -10.26 11.93
N PHE A 2 -23.99 -9.56 11.93
CA PHE A 2 -22.81 -9.97 11.17
C PHE A 2 -22.13 -11.12 11.93
N ARG A 3 -21.97 -12.27 11.28
CA ARG A 3 -21.31 -13.43 11.87
C ARG A 3 -20.33 -14.01 10.85
N VAL A 4 -19.05 -13.93 11.17
CA VAL A 4 -17.96 -14.55 10.40
C VAL A 4 -17.13 -15.39 11.36
N GLU A 5 -16.79 -16.59 10.93
CA GLU A 5 -15.93 -17.52 11.66
C GLU A 5 -14.68 -17.80 10.81
N GLY A 6 -13.50 -17.80 11.41
CA GLY A 6 -12.25 -18.00 10.71
C GLY A 6 -11.04 -17.60 11.57
N SER A 7 -9.88 -17.47 10.93
CA SER A 7 -8.69 -16.92 11.61
C SER A 7 -8.93 -15.46 12.02
N ALA A 8 -8.15 -14.93 12.96
CA ALA A 8 -8.21 -13.52 13.35
C ALA A 8 -8.09 -12.58 12.15
N LYS A 9 -7.25 -12.95 11.18
CA LYS A 9 -7.10 -12.24 9.91
C LYS A 9 -8.43 -12.22 9.13
N ASP A 10 -9.02 -13.37 8.86
CA ASP A 10 -10.27 -13.49 8.09
C ASP A 10 -11.43 -12.71 8.73
N VAL A 11 -11.55 -12.78 10.06
CA VAL A 11 -12.60 -12.06 10.80
C VAL A 11 -12.40 -10.56 10.73
N THR A 12 -11.14 -10.07 10.88
CA THR A 12 -10.83 -8.65 10.79
C THR A 12 -11.08 -8.11 9.39
N GLU A 13 -10.69 -8.85 8.35
CA GLU A 13 -10.90 -8.49 6.96
C GLU A 13 -12.38 -8.36 6.64
N ALA A 14 -13.17 -9.37 6.99
CA ALA A 14 -14.61 -9.37 6.75
C ALA A 14 -15.34 -8.25 7.54
N TYR A 15 -14.87 -7.93 8.75
CA TYR A 15 -15.40 -6.83 9.55
C TYR A 15 -15.12 -5.46 8.90
N MET A 16 -13.88 -5.26 8.44
CA MET A 16 -13.50 -4.03 7.74
C MET A 16 -14.30 -3.85 6.45
N GLU A 17 -14.43 -4.91 5.65
CA GLU A 17 -15.27 -4.92 4.44
C GLU A 17 -16.71 -4.48 4.74
N ALA A 18 -17.32 -5.04 5.79
CA ALA A 18 -18.68 -4.70 6.17
C ALA A 18 -18.83 -3.23 6.60
N ILE A 19 -17.89 -2.71 7.40
CA ILE A 19 -17.89 -1.30 7.84
C ILE A 19 -17.76 -0.36 6.65
N TYR A 20 -16.81 -0.61 5.75
CA TYR A 20 -16.60 0.26 4.59
C TYR A 20 -17.79 0.20 3.62
N ALA A 21 -18.37 -0.97 3.40
CA ALA A 21 -19.58 -1.11 2.59
C ALA A 21 -20.78 -0.34 3.18
N GLU A 22 -20.90 -0.31 4.50
CA GLU A 22 -21.95 0.45 5.19
C GLU A 22 -21.71 1.96 5.06
N ARG A 23 -20.47 2.44 5.27
CA ARG A 23 -20.10 3.86 5.13
C ARG A 23 -20.33 4.38 3.71
N GLN A 24 -19.95 3.61 2.69
CA GLN A 24 -20.18 3.97 1.29
C GLN A 24 -21.66 4.10 0.91
N ARG A 25 -22.57 3.45 1.65
CA ARG A 25 -24.02 3.57 1.45
C ARG A 25 -24.62 4.83 2.06
N VAL A 26 -23.93 5.45 3.03
CA VAL A 26 -24.49 6.52 3.87
C VAL A 26 -24.08 7.93 3.39
N GLU A 27 -23.02 8.10 2.62
CA GLU A 27 -22.54 9.42 2.20
C GLU A 27 -22.74 9.70 0.70
N PRO A 28 -23.60 10.66 0.33
CA PRO A 28 -23.54 11.25 -1.01
C PRO A 28 -22.34 12.19 -1.10
N VAL A 29 -21.48 11.92 -2.07
CA VAL A 29 -20.28 12.71 -2.36
C VAL A 29 -20.63 14.18 -2.59
N ALA A 30 -20.28 15.04 -1.65
CA ALA A 30 -20.25 16.49 -1.86
C ALA A 30 -18.98 16.85 -2.66
N SER A 31 -19.14 16.94 -3.97
CA SER A 31 -18.12 17.45 -4.90
C SER A 31 -17.65 18.83 -4.47
N ARG A 32 -16.41 18.97 -4.02
CA ARG A 32 -15.73 20.26 -3.90
C ARG A 32 -14.91 20.54 -5.16
N ARG A 33 -15.25 21.68 -5.75
CA ARG A 33 -14.73 22.22 -7.01
C ARG A 33 -13.24 22.54 -6.97
N GLY A 34 -12.54 22.09 -8.03
CA GLY A 34 -11.65 22.92 -8.85
C GLY A 34 -10.43 23.52 -8.19
N GLY A 35 -9.27 22.87 -8.32
CA GLY A 35 -7.96 23.48 -8.24
C GLY A 35 -7.20 23.29 -9.54
N ARG A 36 -6.63 24.37 -10.05
CA ARG A 36 -5.90 24.53 -11.31
C ARG A 36 -4.70 23.61 -11.39
N ALA A 37 -4.51 22.95 -12.52
CA ALA A 37 -3.29 22.23 -12.85
C ALA A 37 -2.08 23.18 -12.79
N ALA A 38 -1.11 22.87 -11.97
CA ALA A 38 0.22 23.46 -11.99
C ALA A 38 1.22 22.37 -12.34
N ASP A 39 2.02 22.62 -13.39
CA ASP A 39 3.14 21.78 -13.79
C ASP A 39 4.15 21.68 -12.65
N ALA A 40 4.09 20.61 -11.89
CA ALA A 40 5.11 20.28 -10.89
C ALA A 40 6.18 19.40 -11.55
N LYS A 41 7.20 20.03 -12.13
CA LYS A 41 8.53 19.42 -12.20
C LYS A 41 9.06 19.33 -10.76
N GLY A 42 8.74 18.24 -10.10
CA GLY A 42 9.44 17.88 -8.87
C GLY A 42 10.85 17.45 -9.25
N GLU A 43 11.82 18.32 -9.05
CA GLU A 43 13.21 17.90 -8.90
C GLU A 43 13.23 16.91 -7.72
N VAL A 44 13.46 15.65 -8.05
CA VAL A 44 13.85 14.63 -7.07
C VAL A 44 15.15 15.13 -6.49
N ALA A 45 15.12 15.57 -5.23
CA ALA A 45 16.31 15.96 -4.49
C ALA A 45 17.31 14.82 -4.55
N ALA A 46 18.53 15.16 -4.95
CA ALA A 46 19.65 14.24 -5.07
C ALA A 46 19.82 13.44 -3.79
N ASP A 47 19.96 12.13 -3.97
CA ASP A 47 20.53 11.13 -3.06
C ASP A 47 20.79 11.61 -1.61
N GLU A 48 19.77 11.65 -0.79
CA GLU A 48 19.99 11.50 0.64
C GLU A 48 20.39 10.02 0.84
N ILE A 49 21.70 9.79 0.84
CA ILE A 49 22.28 8.51 1.25
C ILE A 49 21.95 8.38 2.74
N PHE A 50 20.83 7.72 3.05
CA PHE A 50 20.51 7.38 4.43
C PHE A 50 21.66 6.52 4.98
N PRO A 51 22.27 6.91 6.10
CA PRO A 51 23.37 6.13 6.67
C PRO A 51 22.91 4.71 6.94
N GLN A 52 23.64 3.74 6.43
CA GLN A 52 23.33 2.33 6.61
C GLN A 52 23.35 1.98 8.11
N ASP A 53 22.31 1.30 8.60
CA ASP A 53 22.28 0.89 10.00
C ASP A 53 23.41 -0.12 10.28
N ALA A 54 24.31 0.24 11.22
CA ALA A 54 25.46 -0.62 11.59
C ALA A 54 25.03 -2.01 12.10
N ARG A 55 23.81 -2.15 12.61
CA ARG A 55 23.27 -3.45 13.06
C ARG A 55 23.01 -4.39 11.89
N ARG A 56 22.80 -3.88 10.69
CA ARG A 56 22.53 -4.70 9.50
C ARG A 56 23.66 -5.68 9.23
N ASP A 57 24.90 -5.23 9.26
CA ASP A 57 26.06 -6.08 8.99
C ASP A 57 26.24 -7.15 10.06
N LEU A 58 25.97 -6.80 11.33
CA LEU A 58 25.98 -7.75 12.43
C LEU A 58 24.88 -8.81 12.29
N LEU A 59 23.66 -8.40 11.92
CA LEU A 59 22.52 -9.30 11.80
C LEU A 59 22.62 -10.22 10.57
N ILE A 60 23.07 -9.72 9.42
CA ILE A 60 23.24 -10.52 8.21
C ILE A 60 24.22 -11.70 8.43
N HIS A 61 25.24 -11.52 9.25
CA HIS A 61 26.23 -12.55 9.53
C HIS A 61 25.94 -13.35 10.80
N SER A 62 24.87 -13.01 11.53
CA SER A 62 24.54 -13.68 12.78
C SER A 62 23.65 -14.93 12.55
N ARG A 63 23.70 -15.85 13.51
CA ARG A 63 22.83 -17.04 13.52
C ARG A 63 21.39 -16.73 13.95
N ILE A 64 21.13 -15.48 14.41
CA ILE A 64 19.83 -15.02 14.89
C ILE A 64 19.15 -14.06 13.90
N ARG A 65 19.66 -14.00 12.68
CA ARG A 65 19.02 -13.18 11.65
C ARG A 65 17.63 -13.71 11.32
N ASN A 66 16.68 -12.82 11.16
CA ASN A 66 15.32 -13.15 10.74
C ASN A 66 15.21 -12.98 9.23
N ASP A 67 14.98 -14.08 8.53
CA ASP A 67 14.69 -14.03 7.10
C ASP A 67 13.16 -14.03 6.92
N ILE A 68 12.63 -12.96 6.33
CA ILE A 68 11.23 -12.84 5.98
C ILE A 68 11.11 -13.08 4.49
N GLN A 69 10.39 -14.13 4.10
CA GLN A 69 10.14 -14.43 2.70
C GLN A 69 9.07 -13.48 2.15
N ALA A 70 9.39 -12.79 1.07
CA ALA A 70 8.42 -12.01 0.33
C ALA A 70 7.63 -12.95 -0.60
N MET A 71 6.32 -13.04 -0.36
CA MET A 71 5.42 -13.78 -1.24
C MET A 71 5.06 -12.92 -2.45
N SER A 72 4.74 -13.57 -3.57
CA SER A 72 4.24 -12.87 -4.74
C SER A 72 2.79 -12.40 -4.50
N PHE A 73 2.47 -11.24 -5.06
CA PHE A 73 1.10 -10.73 -5.06
C PHE A 73 0.17 -11.65 -5.85
N GLU A 74 -0.96 -11.97 -5.26
CA GLU A 74 -2.03 -12.75 -5.91
C GLU A 74 -3.19 -11.81 -6.25
N PRO A 75 -3.41 -11.50 -7.55
CA PRO A 75 -4.48 -10.57 -7.98
C PRO A 75 -5.89 -11.04 -7.59
N ASP A 76 -6.08 -12.34 -7.45
CA ASP A 76 -7.36 -12.97 -7.09
C ASP A 76 -7.52 -13.16 -5.57
N ALA A 77 -6.55 -12.70 -4.77
CA ALA A 77 -6.68 -12.70 -3.32
C ALA A 77 -7.88 -11.85 -2.89
N ARG A 78 -8.40 -12.10 -1.68
CA ARG A 78 -9.58 -11.39 -1.16
C ARG A 78 -9.37 -9.89 -1.17
N GLY A 79 -10.30 -9.19 -1.81
CA GLY A 79 -10.35 -7.75 -1.83
C GLY A 79 -11.78 -7.27 -1.87
N PHE A 80 -12.02 -6.02 -1.53
CA PHE A 80 -13.32 -5.38 -1.61
C PHE A 80 -13.20 -3.96 -2.19
N GLY A 81 -14.30 -3.43 -2.66
CA GLY A 81 -14.38 -2.09 -3.22
C GLY A 81 -15.34 -2.02 -4.40
N THR A 82 -15.44 -0.85 -5.02
CA THR A 82 -16.32 -0.62 -6.17
C THR A 82 -15.82 -1.32 -7.44
N GLY A 83 -14.54 -1.68 -7.49
CA GLY A 83 -13.90 -2.28 -8.66
C GLY A 83 -13.59 -1.28 -9.80
N GLN A 84 -13.84 0.01 -9.60
CA GLN A 84 -13.51 1.07 -10.59
C GLN A 84 -12.01 1.22 -10.80
N VAL A 85 -11.22 0.90 -9.78
CA VAL A 85 -9.76 0.80 -9.85
C VAL A 85 -9.38 -0.56 -9.28
N ARG A 86 -8.42 -1.24 -9.89
CA ARG A 86 -7.91 -2.54 -9.40
C ARG A 86 -6.41 -2.53 -9.31
N VAL A 87 -5.90 -3.11 -8.24
CA VAL A 87 -4.47 -3.38 -8.07
C VAL A 87 -4.09 -4.51 -9.01
N GLU A 88 -3.07 -4.29 -9.83
CA GLU A 88 -2.54 -5.30 -10.77
C GLU A 88 -1.32 -6.02 -10.22
N SER A 89 -0.48 -5.29 -9.50
CA SER A 89 0.70 -5.89 -8.87
C SER A 89 1.19 -5.08 -7.68
N VAL A 90 1.78 -5.79 -6.73
CA VAL A 90 2.53 -5.23 -5.60
C VAL A 90 3.89 -5.89 -5.59
N THR A 91 4.96 -5.10 -5.65
CA THR A 91 6.32 -5.62 -5.77
C THR A 91 7.26 -4.89 -4.82
N ILE A 92 8.07 -5.62 -4.09
CA ILE A 92 9.15 -5.08 -3.26
C ILE A 92 10.44 -5.16 -4.05
N ARG A 93 11.15 -4.03 -4.15
CA ARG A 93 12.41 -3.91 -4.90
C ARG A 93 13.52 -3.37 -4.02
N ASP A 94 14.74 -3.75 -4.34
CA ASP A 94 15.95 -3.17 -3.73
C ASP A 94 16.31 -1.81 -4.37
N GLN A 95 17.38 -1.19 -3.89
CA GLN A 95 17.92 0.06 -4.46
C GLN A 95 18.32 -0.07 -5.94
N LYS A 96 18.60 -1.28 -6.42
CA LYS A 96 18.93 -1.57 -7.82
C LYS A 96 17.70 -1.91 -8.66
N GLN A 97 16.51 -1.70 -8.09
CA GLN A 97 15.23 -2.01 -8.72
C GLN A 97 15.01 -3.51 -9.01
N GLN A 98 15.76 -4.39 -8.34
CA GLN A 98 15.57 -5.83 -8.45
C GLN A 98 14.52 -6.30 -7.44
N PRO A 99 13.61 -7.21 -7.84
CA PRO A 99 12.64 -7.79 -6.92
C PRO A 99 13.36 -8.51 -5.76
N LEU A 100 12.89 -8.28 -4.54
CA LEU A 100 13.38 -8.95 -3.35
C LEU A 100 12.50 -10.14 -3.00
N ALA A 101 13.12 -11.31 -2.87
CA ALA A 101 12.44 -12.51 -2.39
C ALA A 101 12.60 -12.71 -0.87
N TRP A 102 13.55 -12.01 -0.26
CA TRP A 102 13.85 -12.14 1.17
C TRP A 102 14.21 -10.78 1.76
N LEU A 103 13.75 -10.56 2.99
CA LEU A 103 14.00 -9.36 3.79
C LEU A 103 14.60 -9.75 5.13
N VAL A 104 15.59 -9.02 5.59
CA VAL A 104 16.23 -9.24 6.89
C VAL A 104 15.92 -8.11 7.87
N GLY A 105 15.73 -6.90 7.32
CA GLY A 105 15.60 -5.64 8.05
C GLY A 105 16.82 -4.75 7.83
N GLY A 106 16.58 -3.45 7.90
CA GLY A 106 17.60 -2.42 7.62
C GLY A 106 17.89 -2.17 6.15
N GLU A 107 17.26 -2.91 5.24
CA GLU A 107 17.37 -2.65 3.80
C GLU A 107 16.58 -1.40 3.40
N GLU A 108 17.17 -0.60 2.51
CA GLU A 108 16.42 0.38 1.74
C GLU A 108 15.66 -0.37 0.64
N LEU A 109 14.38 -0.18 0.60
CA LEU A 109 13.52 -0.83 -0.37
C LEU A 109 12.44 0.10 -0.91
N THR A 110 11.90 -0.26 -2.06
CA THR A 110 10.77 0.39 -2.68
C THR A 110 9.64 -0.60 -2.81
N LEU A 111 8.48 -0.28 -2.25
CA LEU A 111 7.21 -0.95 -2.49
C LEU A 111 6.53 -0.24 -3.67
N GLU A 112 6.36 -0.95 -4.78
CA GLU A 112 5.65 -0.46 -5.96
C GLU A 112 4.26 -1.11 -6.04
N ILE A 113 3.22 -0.28 -6.14
CA ILE A 113 1.83 -0.68 -6.30
C ILE A 113 1.39 -0.21 -7.68
N ARG A 114 1.07 -1.14 -8.57
CA ARG A 114 0.51 -0.84 -9.89
C ARG A 114 -0.97 -1.12 -9.90
N PHE A 115 -1.70 -0.24 -10.58
CA PHE A 115 -3.15 -0.36 -10.67
C PHE A 115 -3.65 0.05 -12.06
N ARG A 116 -4.87 -0.37 -12.35
CA ARG A 116 -5.60 0.00 -13.56
C ARG A 116 -6.95 0.56 -13.22
N THR A 117 -7.36 1.61 -13.94
CA THR A 117 -8.69 2.21 -13.83
C THR A 117 -9.65 1.60 -14.85
N TYR A 118 -10.88 1.34 -14.44
CA TYR A 118 -11.97 0.84 -15.30
C TYR A 118 -13.05 1.89 -15.52
N ALA A 119 -13.01 2.98 -14.77
CA ALA A 119 -13.79 4.18 -14.94
C ALA A 119 -12.88 5.40 -14.80
N GLN A 120 -13.33 6.57 -15.19
CA GLN A 120 -12.61 7.81 -14.89
C GLN A 120 -12.50 7.97 -13.37
N ALA A 121 -11.31 8.25 -12.91
CA ALA A 121 -11.01 8.42 -11.48
C ALA A 121 -10.10 9.63 -11.25
N SER A 122 -10.36 10.35 -10.18
CA SER A 122 -9.57 11.52 -9.78
C SER A 122 -9.30 11.48 -8.28
N GLN A 123 -8.27 12.19 -7.85
CA GLN A 123 -7.91 12.24 -6.42
C GLN A 123 -7.68 10.85 -5.81
N LEU A 124 -7.03 9.97 -6.56
CA LEU A 124 -6.70 8.65 -6.05
C LEU A 124 -5.64 8.75 -4.96
N ILE A 125 -5.96 8.15 -3.82
CA ILE A 125 -5.05 7.97 -2.69
C ILE A 125 -4.69 6.49 -2.66
N VAL A 126 -3.46 6.20 -3.01
CA VAL A 126 -2.91 4.84 -2.96
C VAL A 126 -2.11 4.70 -1.67
N GLY A 127 -2.27 3.60 -0.96
CA GLY A 127 -1.55 3.39 0.29
C GLY A 127 -1.35 1.92 0.61
N PHE A 128 -0.50 1.68 1.60
CA PHE A 128 -0.26 0.35 2.14
C PHE A 128 -0.17 0.37 3.66
N MET A 129 -0.37 -0.78 4.26
CA MET A 129 -0.17 -1.04 5.68
C MET A 129 0.53 -2.39 5.83
N LEU A 130 1.66 -2.41 6.54
CA LEU A 130 2.29 -3.65 7.00
C LEU A 130 1.63 -4.08 8.29
N LYS A 131 1.24 -5.33 8.37
CA LYS A 131 0.56 -5.93 9.52
C LYS A 131 1.28 -7.18 9.98
N ASP A 132 1.20 -7.46 11.26
CA ASP A 132 1.62 -8.73 11.84
C ASP A 132 0.57 -9.84 11.63
N ARG A 133 0.88 -11.04 12.09
CA ARG A 133 -0.01 -12.22 12.01
C ARG A 133 -1.35 -12.06 12.76
N LEU A 134 -1.45 -11.09 13.67
CA LEU A 134 -2.68 -10.76 14.39
C LEU A 134 -3.51 -9.68 13.71
N GLY A 135 -3.02 -9.15 12.58
CA GLY A 135 -3.64 -8.05 11.86
C GLY A 135 -3.36 -6.67 12.45
N GLN A 136 -2.43 -6.55 13.42
CA GLN A 136 -2.03 -5.27 13.98
C GLN A 136 -1.17 -4.50 12.97
N ILE A 137 -1.51 -3.24 12.73
CA ILE A 137 -0.76 -2.36 11.83
C ILE A 137 0.55 -1.98 12.52
N LEU A 138 1.67 -2.29 11.90
CA LEU A 138 3.00 -1.90 12.36
C LEU A 138 3.39 -0.53 11.82
N PHE A 139 3.21 -0.31 10.54
CA PHE A 139 3.35 0.98 9.87
C PHE A 139 2.65 0.96 8.51
N GLY A 140 2.53 2.12 7.90
CA GLY A 140 1.98 2.28 6.56
C GLY A 140 2.17 3.71 6.07
N GLU A 141 1.92 3.92 4.79
CA GLU A 141 2.02 5.22 4.13
C GLU A 141 1.00 5.31 3.00
N ASN A 142 0.69 6.53 2.56
CA ASN A 142 -0.17 6.78 1.41
C ASN A 142 0.24 8.04 0.65
N THR A 143 -0.30 8.19 -0.56
CA THR A 143 0.03 9.30 -1.46
C THR A 143 -0.74 10.58 -1.17
N TYR A 144 -1.56 10.64 -0.12
CA TYR A 144 -2.43 11.79 0.14
C TYR A 144 -1.67 13.11 0.21
N LEU A 145 -0.64 13.17 1.04
CA LEU A 145 0.16 14.39 1.20
C LEU A 145 1.03 14.70 -0.02
N ALA A 146 1.55 13.68 -0.69
CA ALA A 146 2.37 13.84 -1.89
C ALA A 146 1.59 14.35 -3.10
N CYS A 147 0.28 14.13 -3.14
CA CYS A 147 -0.60 14.50 -4.26
C CYS A 147 -1.52 15.69 -3.95
N LEU A 148 -1.32 16.42 -2.85
CA LEU A 148 -2.18 17.56 -2.48
C LEU A 148 -2.21 18.64 -3.54
N ASP A 149 -1.06 18.97 -4.13
CA ASP A 149 -0.90 20.08 -5.07
C ASP A 149 -1.06 19.67 -6.54
N ALA A 150 -0.92 18.38 -6.84
CA ALA A 150 -1.01 17.85 -8.20
C ALA A 150 -1.82 16.54 -8.18
N VAL A 151 -3.10 16.67 -8.39
CA VAL A 151 -4.03 15.53 -8.39
C VAL A 151 -4.12 14.94 -9.78
N PRO A 152 -3.54 13.75 -10.03
CA PRO A 152 -3.65 13.11 -11.34
C PRO A 152 -5.09 12.67 -11.59
N VAL A 153 -5.54 12.85 -12.82
CA VAL A 153 -6.80 12.31 -13.33
C VAL A 153 -6.48 11.13 -14.24
N PHE A 154 -7.15 10.03 -14.02
CA PHE A 154 -7.00 8.81 -14.79
C PHE A 154 -8.25 8.55 -15.60
N GLU A 155 -8.09 8.38 -16.90
CA GLU A 155 -9.18 7.94 -17.78
C GLU A 155 -9.44 6.43 -17.61
N ALA A 156 -10.62 5.98 -18.04
CA ALA A 156 -10.93 4.55 -18.06
C ALA A 156 -9.92 3.77 -18.91
N GLY A 157 -9.38 2.69 -18.36
CA GLY A 157 -8.34 1.86 -19.00
C GLY A 157 -6.90 2.35 -18.76
N ALA A 158 -6.70 3.47 -18.07
CA ALA A 158 -5.37 3.96 -17.75
C ALA A 158 -4.67 3.07 -16.70
N HIS A 159 -3.34 3.05 -16.76
CA HIS A 159 -2.49 2.40 -15.76
C HIS A 159 -1.80 3.47 -14.91
N GLY A 160 -1.72 3.21 -13.61
CA GLY A 160 -1.01 4.06 -12.66
C GLY A 160 -0.08 3.25 -11.76
N ALA A 161 0.84 3.94 -11.12
CA ALA A 161 1.72 3.35 -10.13
C ALA A 161 1.98 4.33 -8.97
N ALA A 162 2.10 3.79 -7.77
CA ALA A 162 2.59 4.48 -6.60
C ALA A 162 3.79 3.74 -6.04
N SER A 163 4.84 4.48 -5.67
CA SER A 163 6.08 3.93 -5.14
C SER A 163 6.39 4.54 -3.78
N PHE A 164 6.69 3.68 -2.81
CA PHE A 164 7.02 4.06 -1.45
C PHE A 164 8.41 3.56 -1.13
N SER A 165 9.36 4.48 -0.90
CA SER A 165 10.73 4.14 -0.54
C SER A 165 10.91 4.32 0.96
N PHE A 166 11.36 3.27 1.63
CA PHE A 166 11.57 3.28 3.07
C PHE A 166 12.64 2.25 3.47
N ARG A 167 13.14 2.40 4.70
CA ARG A 167 14.00 1.41 5.30
C ARG A 167 13.18 0.37 6.04
N MET A 168 13.37 -0.91 5.68
CA MET A 168 12.69 -2.01 6.36
C MET A 168 13.10 -2.06 7.83
N PRO A 169 12.17 -2.00 8.79
CA PRO A 169 12.51 -2.18 10.20
C PRO A 169 12.99 -3.62 10.47
N TYR A 170 13.75 -3.78 11.57
CA TYR A 170 14.08 -5.11 12.07
C TYR A 170 12.86 -5.69 12.79
N LEU A 171 12.22 -6.64 12.16
CA LEU A 171 11.04 -7.31 12.69
C LEU A 171 11.42 -8.67 13.31
N PRO A 172 10.71 -9.12 14.36
CA PRO A 172 10.83 -10.48 14.87
C PRO A 172 10.52 -11.53 13.80
N SER A 173 10.94 -12.77 13.99
CA SER A 173 10.52 -13.88 13.14
C SER A 173 9.00 -14.05 13.20
N GLY A 174 8.36 -14.16 12.07
CA GLY A 174 6.90 -14.28 11.99
C GLY A 174 6.35 -14.04 10.60
N ASP A 175 5.04 -14.18 10.50
CA ASP A 175 4.29 -13.91 9.29
C ASP A 175 3.80 -12.46 9.31
N TYR A 176 3.96 -11.80 8.19
CA TYR A 176 3.54 -10.43 7.97
C TYR A 176 2.71 -10.35 6.68
N SER A 177 1.83 -9.39 6.63
CA SER A 177 1.03 -9.14 5.43
C SER A 177 1.05 -7.66 5.07
N ILE A 178 0.98 -7.37 3.78
CA ILE A 178 0.80 -6.02 3.26
C ILE A 178 -0.66 -5.88 2.81
N SER A 179 -1.37 -4.93 3.40
CA SER A 179 -2.66 -4.48 2.88
C SER A 179 -2.45 -3.29 1.98
N VAL A 180 -3.02 -3.32 0.79
CA VAL A 180 -2.99 -2.21 -0.15
C VAL A 180 -4.40 -1.66 -0.29
N GLY A 181 -4.53 -0.33 -0.25
CA GLY A 181 -5.79 0.36 -0.43
C GLY A 181 -5.68 1.46 -1.49
N ILE A 182 -6.74 1.62 -2.26
CA ILE A 182 -6.93 2.77 -3.15
C ILE A 182 -8.25 3.41 -2.77
N ALA A 183 -8.22 4.69 -2.45
CA ALA A 183 -9.39 5.49 -2.14
C ALA A 183 -9.52 6.63 -3.13
N GLU A 184 -10.73 7.16 -3.32
CA GLU A 184 -10.99 8.33 -4.14
C GLU A 184 -11.54 9.48 -3.30
N GLY A 185 -10.94 10.65 -3.42
CA GLY A 185 -11.34 11.90 -2.76
C GLY A 185 -11.01 11.97 -1.29
N THR A 186 -11.35 10.95 -0.49
CA THR A 186 -11.04 10.86 0.94
C THR A 186 -10.50 9.49 1.30
N GLN A 187 -9.78 9.39 2.41
CA GLN A 187 -9.25 8.10 2.88
C GLN A 187 -10.35 7.11 3.28
N GLU A 188 -11.59 7.56 3.42
CA GLU A 188 -12.73 6.73 3.80
C GLU A 188 -13.48 6.14 2.59
N HIS A 189 -13.30 6.72 1.39
CA HIS A 189 -13.96 6.25 0.17
C HIS A 189 -13.09 5.24 -0.59
N HIS A 190 -13.10 3.98 -0.16
CA HIS A 190 -12.30 2.93 -0.76
C HIS A 190 -12.87 2.47 -2.09
N VAL A 191 -12.06 2.64 -3.14
CA VAL A 191 -12.36 2.13 -4.49
C VAL A 191 -11.86 0.70 -4.65
N GLN A 192 -10.77 0.38 -3.98
CA GLN A 192 -10.19 -0.97 -3.92
C GLN A 192 -9.42 -1.14 -2.61
N HIS A 193 -9.59 -2.28 -1.98
CA HIS A 193 -8.75 -2.74 -0.88
C HIS A 193 -8.32 -4.17 -1.15
N HIS A 194 -7.04 -4.44 -1.04
CA HIS A 194 -6.46 -5.74 -1.35
C HIS A 194 -5.48 -6.18 -0.26
N TRP A 195 -5.43 -7.48 0.00
CA TRP A 195 -4.57 -8.10 1.00
C TRP A 195 -3.47 -8.92 0.30
N VAL A 196 -2.22 -8.74 0.69
CA VAL A 196 -1.05 -9.47 0.14
C VAL A 196 -0.27 -10.12 1.28
#